data_f0b38ce14924ad181edb35c9fd0869f8
#
_entry.id   f0b38ce14924ad181edb35c9fd0869f8
#
_cell.length_a   1.000
_cell.length_b   1.000
_cell.length_c   1.000
_cell.angle_alpha   90.00
_cell.angle_beta   90.00
_cell.angle_gamma   90.00
#
_symmetry.space_group_name_H-M   'P 1'
#
loop_
_entity.id
_entity.type
_entity.pdbx_description
1 polymer ?
#
loop_
_entity_poly.entity_id
_entity_poly.type
_entity_poly.pdbx_seq_one_letter_code
_entity_poly.pdbx_strand_id
1 'polypeptide(L)'
;MAITKLIASRSTCDRLYAGAILVKDNRIISTGYNGSPPGLPHCTDVGHLLEDGHCVRTIHGEHNAILQAAVHGSTSTVGSTMYTKYTPCIHCTKYVISAGVKRVVFGKVYRNSKAPDMLKEAGIQVDLYQENGDWNEEITKIFSEDIPLRNNEGEVTMEVSKNA
;
A
#
# COMPACT_ATOMS: atom_id res chain seq x y z
N MET A 1 0.72 -6.95 6.45
CA MET A 1 0.51 -5.51 6.80
C MET A 1 1.81 -4.72 6.89
N ALA A 2 2.92 -5.27 7.38
CA ALA A 2 4.22 -4.54 7.42
C ALA A 2 4.63 -3.97 6.05
N ILE A 3 4.61 -4.77 4.99
CA ILE A 3 4.92 -4.31 3.62
C ILE A 3 4.00 -3.16 3.19
N THR A 4 2.72 -3.19 3.57
CA THR A 4 1.78 -2.09 3.27
C THR A 4 2.20 -0.77 3.94
N LYS A 5 2.75 -0.84 5.17
CA LYS A 5 3.30 0.33 5.88
C LYS A 5 4.57 0.85 5.19
N LEU A 6 5.46 -0.04 4.74
CA LEU A 6 6.66 0.34 3.98
C LEU A 6 6.29 1.00 2.65
N ILE A 7 5.34 0.46 1.91
CA ILE A 7 4.83 1.08 0.68
C ILE A 7 4.21 2.44 0.98
N ALA A 8 3.45 2.59 2.08
CA ALA A 8 2.86 3.86 2.48
C ALA A 8 3.91 4.96 2.73
N SER A 9 5.13 4.61 3.19
CA SER A 9 6.21 5.59 3.40
C SER A 9 6.69 6.27 2.11
N ARG A 10 6.38 5.69 0.95
CA ARG A 10 6.68 6.28 -0.37
C ARG A 10 5.67 7.32 -0.83
N SER A 11 4.60 7.57 -0.06
CA SER A 11 3.60 8.57 -0.41
C SER A 11 4.24 9.94 -0.64
N THR A 12 3.88 10.58 -1.75
CA THR A 12 4.32 11.93 -2.12
C THR A 12 3.28 13.00 -1.76
N CYS A 13 2.33 12.64 -0.91
CA CYS A 13 1.38 13.54 -0.28
C CYS A 13 1.41 13.31 1.23
N ASP A 14 1.89 14.31 1.96
CA ASP A 14 2.06 14.29 3.41
C ASP A 14 0.76 14.45 4.22
N ARG A 15 -0.38 14.73 3.55
CA ARG A 15 -1.69 14.71 4.21
C ARG A 15 -2.08 13.34 4.74
N LEU A 16 -1.73 12.28 4.01
CA LEU A 16 -1.98 10.91 4.44
C LEU A 16 -1.01 9.94 3.76
N TYR A 17 -0.15 9.33 4.55
CA TYR A 17 0.71 8.24 4.09
C TYR A 17 -0.11 6.95 4.03
N ALA A 18 -0.68 6.67 2.86
CA ALA A 18 -1.46 5.48 2.58
C ALA A 18 -0.76 4.61 1.54
N GLY A 19 -0.87 3.29 1.73
CA GLY A 19 -0.32 2.29 0.83
C GLY A 19 -1.24 1.10 0.74
N ALA A 20 -1.20 0.43 -0.40
CA ALA A 20 -1.92 -0.79 -0.67
C ALA A 20 -1.05 -1.79 -1.42
N ILE A 21 -1.30 -3.08 -1.23
CA ILE A 21 -0.72 -4.16 -2.02
C ILE A 21 -1.82 -5.12 -2.48
N LEU A 22 -1.68 -5.63 -3.68
CA LEU A 22 -2.50 -6.71 -4.21
C LEU A 22 -1.71 -8.02 -4.12
N VAL A 23 -2.33 -9.03 -3.53
CA VAL A 23 -1.75 -10.36 -3.35
C VAL A 23 -2.65 -11.40 -4.01
N LYS A 24 -2.07 -12.28 -4.81
CA LYS A 24 -2.75 -13.42 -5.41
C LYS A 24 -1.85 -14.64 -5.34
N ASP A 25 -2.40 -15.78 -4.97
CA ASP A 25 -1.67 -17.04 -4.86
C ASP A 25 -0.37 -16.90 -4.01
N ASN A 26 -0.50 -16.20 -2.87
CA ASN A 26 0.58 -15.87 -1.93
C ASN A 26 1.72 -15.02 -2.52
N ARG A 27 1.50 -14.36 -3.67
CA ARG A 27 2.48 -13.46 -4.31
C ARG A 27 1.94 -12.05 -4.38
N ILE A 28 2.81 -11.08 -4.11
CA ILE A 28 2.50 -9.68 -4.37
C ILE A 28 2.51 -9.48 -5.90
N ILE A 29 1.37 -9.07 -6.45
CA ILE A 29 1.22 -8.81 -7.88
C ILE A 29 1.29 -7.33 -8.21
N SER A 30 1.02 -6.46 -7.24
CA SER A 30 1.09 -5.01 -7.41
C SER A 30 1.17 -4.29 -6.07
N THR A 31 1.69 -3.07 -6.09
CA THR A 31 1.75 -2.14 -4.96
C THR A 31 1.26 -0.76 -5.38
N GLY A 32 0.81 0.05 -4.42
CA GLY A 32 0.42 1.43 -4.67
C GLY A 32 0.51 2.28 -3.42
N TYR A 33 0.83 3.55 -3.57
CA TYR A 33 0.83 4.56 -2.52
C TYR A 33 0.18 5.85 -3.01
N ASN A 34 -0.15 6.76 -2.10
CA ASN A 34 -0.69 8.06 -2.49
C ASN A 34 0.37 8.86 -3.24
N GLY A 35 0.15 9.10 -4.51
CA GLY A 35 1.09 9.79 -5.38
C GLY A 35 0.42 10.44 -6.59
N SER A 36 1.05 11.50 -7.10
CA SER A 36 0.57 12.15 -8.33
C SER A 36 0.71 11.21 -9.53
N PRO A 37 -0.16 11.34 -10.53
CA PRO A 37 0.01 10.63 -11.80
C PRO A 37 1.38 10.89 -12.42
N PRO A 38 1.93 9.94 -13.20
CA PRO A 38 3.17 10.14 -13.93
C PRO A 38 3.12 11.41 -14.79
N GLY A 39 4.19 12.20 -14.76
CA GLY A 39 4.30 13.47 -15.49
C GLY A 39 3.71 14.69 -14.78
N LEU A 40 3.03 14.52 -13.64
CA LEU A 40 2.54 15.62 -12.81
C LEU A 40 3.39 15.81 -11.56
N PRO A 41 3.56 17.07 -11.08
CA PRO A 41 4.33 17.34 -9.88
C PRO A 41 3.68 16.75 -8.63
N HIS A 42 4.50 16.40 -7.65
CA HIS A 42 4.02 15.87 -6.37
C HIS A 42 3.59 16.97 -5.40
N CYS A 43 2.77 16.59 -4.39
CA CYS A 43 2.38 17.52 -3.33
C CYS A 43 3.58 18.04 -2.55
N THR A 44 4.61 17.24 -2.36
CA THR A 44 5.87 17.64 -1.73
C THR A 44 6.61 18.74 -2.48
N ASP A 45 6.39 18.87 -3.78
CA ASP A 45 7.10 19.82 -4.64
C ASP A 45 6.34 21.14 -4.82
N VAL A 46 5.01 21.05 -4.99
CA VAL A 46 4.18 22.22 -5.39
C VAL A 46 2.96 22.42 -4.49
N GLY A 47 2.86 21.71 -3.37
CA GLY A 47 1.73 21.77 -2.45
C GLY A 47 0.51 20.99 -2.92
N HIS A 48 -0.54 21.04 -2.11
CA HIS A 48 -1.78 20.30 -2.36
C HIS A 48 -2.70 21.02 -3.32
N LEU A 49 -3.40 20.27 -4.15
CA LEU A 49 -4.57 20.75 -4.90
C LEU A 49 -5.81 20.30 -4.12
N LEU A 50 -6.46 21.25 -3.44
CA LEU A 50 -7.58 20.95 -2.56
C LEU A 50 -8.92 21.20 -3.23
N GLU A 51 -9.84 20.24 -3.10
CA GLU A 51 -11.22 20.32 -3.50
C GLU A 51 -12.08 19.70 -2.36
N ASP A 52 -13.03 20.44 -1.86
CA ASP A 52 -13.88 20.03 -0.71
C ASP A 52 -13.10 19.45 0.49
N GLY A 53 -11.93 20.03 0.80
CA GLY A 53 -11.05 19.60 1.88
C GLY A 53 -10.25 18.32 1.57
N HIS A 54 -10.31 17.80 0.35
CA HIS A 54 -9.54 16.65 -0.12
C HIS A 54 -8.42 17.09 -1.07
N CYS A 55 -7.28 16.38 -1.02
CA CYS A 55 -6.25 16.56 -2.03
C CYS A 55 -6.60 15.74 -3.27
N VAL A 56 -6.93 16.42 -4.36
CA VAL A 56 -7.27 15.79 -5.65
C VAL A 56 -6.06 15.65 -6.58
N ARG A 57 -4.88 16.11 -6.16
CA ARG A 57 -3.63 15.95 -6.92
C ARG A 57 -3.19 14.50 -7.00
N THR A 58 -3.46 13.71 -5.96
CA THR A 58 -2.91 12.35 -5.83
C THR A 58 -3.94 11.27 -6.12
N ILE A 59 -3.50 10.20 -6.77
CA ILE A 59 -4.20 8.93 -6.83
C ILE A 59 -4.01 8.25 -5.46
N HIS A 60 -5.07 7.70 -4.88
CA HIS A 60 -4.99 6.95 -3.64
C HIS A 60 -4.24 5.62 -3.84
N GLY A 61 -3.62 5.12 -2.77
CA GLY A 61 -2.80 3.91 -2.81
C GLY A 61 -3.51 2.68 -3.38
N GLU A 62 -4.79 2.50 -3.04
CA GLU A 62 -5.61 1.38 -3.53
C GLU A 62 -5.84 1.47 -5.04
N HIS A 63 -6.23 2.64 -5.52
CA HIS A 63 -6.43 2.90 -6.95
C HIS A 63 -5.09 2.79 -7.70
N ASN A 64 -4.02 3.32 -7.13
CA ASN A 64 -2.68 3.23 -7.71
C ASN A 64 -2.22 1.76 -7.82
N ALA A 65 -2.46 0.91 -6.81
CA ALA A 65 -2.14 -0.52 -6.89
C ALA A 65 -2.87 -1.21 -8.05
N ILE A 66 -4.16 -0.88 -8.29
CA ILE A 66 -4.93 -1.42 -9.41
C ILE A 66 -4.35 -0.93 -10.75
N LEU A 67 -4.03 0.36 -10.87
CA LEU A 67 -3.43 0.92 -12.09
C LEU A 67 -2.06 0.31 -12.39
N GLN A 68 -1.21 0.13 -11.37
CA GLN A 68 0.10 -0.53 -11.54
C GLN A 68 -0.05 -1.98 -12.01
N ALA A 69 -1.04 -2.71 -11.50
CA ALA A 69 -1.35 -4.04 -11.99
C ALA A 69 -1.80 -4.03 -13.46
N ALA A 70 -2.56 -3.02 -13.88
CA ALA A 70 -3.01 -2.89 -15.27
C ALA A 70 -1.88 -2.51 -16.23
N VAL A 71 -0.95 -1.65 -15.79
CA VAL A 71 0.14 -1.11 -16.64
C VAL A 71 1.33 -2.07 -16.73
N HIS A 72 1.70 -2.68 -15.61
CA HIS A 72 2.94 -3.47 -15.49
C HIS A 72 2.71 -4.93 -15.11
N GLY A 73 1.50 -5.28 -14.69
CA GLY A 73 1.18 -6.61 -14.22
C GLY A 73 1.02 -7.62 -15.34
N SER A 74 1.55 -8.81 -15.11
CA SER A 74 1.29 -10.00 -15.95
C SER A 74 0.14 -10.86 -15.43
N THR A 75 -0.44 -10.50 -14.29
CA THR A 75 -1.44 -11.31 -13.57
C THR A 75 -2.71 -10.49 -13.33
N SER A 76 -3.85 -11.09 -13.63
CA SER A 76 -5.17 -10.48 -13.37
C SER A 76 -5.38 -10.22 -11.88
N THR A 77 -5.98 -9.08 -11.54
CA THR A 77 -6.39 -8.71 -10.18
C THR A 77 -7.59 -9.50 -9.67
N VAL A 78 -8.32 -10.16 -10.58
CA VAL A 78 -9.51 -10.97 -10.24
C VAL A 78 -9.14 -12.08 -9.26
N GLY A 79 -9.88 -12.14 -8.15
CA GLY A 79 -9.66 -13.11 -7.08
C GLY A 79 -8.54 -12.77 -6.11
N SER A 80 -7.87 -11.61 -6.26
CA SER A 80 -6.81 -11.17 -5.34
C SER A 80 -7.34 -10.72 -3.98
N THR A 81 -6.42 -10.60 -3.02
CA THR A 81 -6.62 -9.90 -1.74
C THR A 81 -5.92 -8.56 -1.79
N MET A 82 -6.61 -7.49 -1.44
CA MET A 82 -6.01 -6.18 -1.22
C MET A 82 -5.71 -5.99 0.26
N TYR A 83 -4.47 -5.67 0.59
CA TYR A 83 -4.06 -5.20 1.91
C TYR A 83 -3.84 -3.70 1.83
N THR A 84 -4.47 -2.95 2.74
CA THR A 84 -4.37 -1.49 2.76
C THR A 84 -4.19 -0.97 4.17
N LYS A 85 -3.47 0.15 4.34
CA LYS A 85 -3.23 0.74 5.64
C LYS A 85 -4.52 1.24 6.30
N TYR A 86 -5.44 1.77 5.49
CA TYR A 86 -6.74 2.29 5.92
C TYR A 86 -7.87 1.63 5.12
N THR A 87 -9.10 1.68 5.63
CA THR A 87 -10.26 1.32 4.80
C THR A 87 -10.26 2.16 3.52
N PRO A 88 -10.52 1.56 2.35
CA PRO A 88 -10.70 2.32 1.13
C PRO A 88 -11.77 3.42 1.29
N CYS A 89 -11.57 4.56 0.67
CA CYS A 89 -12.64 5.55 0.56
C CYS A 89 -13.72 5.05 -0.43
N ILE A 90 -14.88 5.71 -0.43
CA ILE A 90 -16.01 5.29 -1.28
C ILE A 90 -15.68 5.28 -2.78
N HIS A 91 -14.77 6.15 -3.23
CA HIS A 91 -14.31 6.17 -4.62
C HIS A 91 -13.41 4.97 -4.92
N CYS A 92 -12.40 4.70 -4.07
CA CYS A 92 -11.53 3.55 -4.22
C CYS A 92 -12.28 2.22 -4.14
N THR A 93 -13.31 2.14 -3.28
CA THR A 93 -14.18 0.96 -3.14
C THR A 93 -14.75 0.52 -4.48
N LYS A 94 -15.23 1.45 -5.30
CA LYS A 94 -15.78 1.13 -6.64
C LYS A 94 -14.73 0.50 -7.56
N TYR A 95 -13.50 1.01 -7.53
CA TYR A 95 -12.40 0.43 -8.31
C TYR A 95 -11.99 -0.95 -7.80
N VAL A 96 -11.95 -1.14 -6.48
CA VAL A 96 -11.65 -2.44 -5.84
C VAL A 96 -12.66 -3.50 -6.26
N ILE A 97 -13.96 -3.16 -6.24
CA ILE A 97 -15.04 -4.04 -6.69
C ILE A 97 -14.87 -4.36 -8.19
N SER A 98 -14.71 -3.32 -9.03
CA SER A 98 -14.60 -3.48 -10.49
C SER A 98 -13.34 -4.25 -10.91
N ALA A 99 -12.26 -4.19 -10.11
CA ALA A 99 -11.04 -4.95 -10.34
C ALA A 99 -11.17 -6.44 -9.96
N GLY A 100 -12.31 -6.87 -9.44
CA GLY A 100 -12.56 -8.26 -9.08
C GLY A 100 -11.79 -8.74 -7.85
N VAL A 101 -11.38 -7.82 -6.98
CA VAL A 101 -10.78 -8.16 -5.67
C VAL A 101 -11.80 -8.93 -4.85
N LYS A 102 -11.40 -10.04 -4.21
CA LYS A 102 -12.29 -10.88 -3.40
C LYS A 102 -12.23 -10.62 -1.92
N ARG A 103 -11.14 -10.04 -1.45
CA ARG A 103 -10.90 -9.78 -0.03
C ARG A 103 -10.17 -8.45 0.16
N VAL A 104 -10.59 -7.68 1.15
CA VAL A 104 -9.90 -6.46 1.59
C VAL A 104 -9.53 -6.60 3.06
N VAL A 105 -8.24 -6.45 3.36
CA VAL A 105 -7.70 -6.45 4.72
C VAL A 105 -7.15 -5.05 4.99
N PHE A 106 -7.63 -4.37 6.03
CA PHE A 106 -7.19 -3.03 6.37
C PHE A 106 -6.71 -2.91 7.82
N GLY A 107 -5.74 -2.01 8.06
CA GLY A 107 -5.14 -1.83 9.37
C GLY A 107 -5.90 -0.85 10.28
N LYS A 108 -6.55 0.17 9.70
CA LYS A 108 -7.29 1.20 10.45
C LYS A 108 -8.54 1.64 9.69
N VAL A 109 -9.57 2.00 10.42
CA VAL A 109 -10.76 2.62 9.82
C VAL A 109 -10.43 4.07 9.42
N TYR A 110 -10.70 4.41 8.17
CA TYR A 110 -10.59 5.77 7.64
C TYR A 110 -11.96 6.42 7.60
N ARG A 111 -12.18 7.42 8.47
CA ARG A 111 -13.45 8.13 8.60
C ARG A 111 -14.65 7.17 8.78
N ASN A 112 -15.82 7.69 9.04
CA ASN A 112 -17.06 6.89 9.09
C ASN A 112 -17.55 6.62 7.67
N SER A 113 -16.93 5.68 6.97
CA SER A 113 -17.20 5.44 5.56
C SER A 113 -18.16 4.27 5.38
N LYS A 114 -19.08 4.42 4.42
CA LYS A 114 -19.95 3.33 3.95
C LYS A 114 -19.20 2.27 3.11
N ALA A 115 -17.89 2.42 2.96
CA ALA A 115 -17.08 1.55 2.12
C ALA A 115 -17.08 0.08 2.55
N PRO A 116 -16.95 -0.28 3.84
CA PRO A 116 -17.03 -1.67 4.27
C PRO A 116 -18.38 -2.33 3.93
N ASP A 117 -19.48 -1.59 4.07
CA ASP A 117 -20.82 -2.12 3.77
C ASP A 117 -20.98 -2.35 2.27
N MET A 118 -20.52 -1.41 1.44
CA MET A 118 -20.55 -1.53 -0.02
C MET A 118 -19.67 -2.70 -0.51
N LEU A 119 -18.51 -2.94 0.11
CA LEU A 119 -17.65 -4.09 -0.20
C LEU A 119 -18.37 -5.41 0.13
N LYS A 120 -19.01 -5.50 1.30
CA LYS A 120 -19.76 -6.68 1.73
C LYS A 120 -20.98 -6.94 0.84
N GLU A 121 -21.71 -5.89 0.46
CA GLU A 121 -22.83 -5.97 -0.47
C GLU A 121 -22.40 -6.54 -1.84
N ALA A 122 -21.19 -6.18 -2.29
CA ALA A 122 -20.56 -6.73 -3.49
C ALA A 122 -19.98 -8.16 -3.32
N GLY A 123 -20.17 -8.80 -2.15
CA GLY A 123 -19.66 -10.14 -1.87
C GLY A 123 -18.15 -10.20 -1.58
N ILE A 124 -17.53 -9.07 -1.25
CA ILE A 124 -16.10 -9.00 -0.91
C ILE A 124 -15.93 -9.23 0.59
N GLN A 125 -15.04 -10.15 0.95
CA GLN A 125 -14.64 -10.35 2.34
C GLN A 125 -13.89 -9.11 2.86
N VAL A 126 -14.26 -8.64 4.06
CA VAL A 126 -13.68 -7.42 4.66
C VAL A 126 -13.19 -7.75 6.06
N ASP A 127 -11.89 -7.60 6.28
CA ASP A 127 -11.24 -7.93 7.54
C ASP A 127 -10.48 -6.73 8.10
N LEU A 128 -10.66 -6.46 9.38
CA LEU A 128 -9.79 -5.58 10.14
C LEU A 128 -8.58 -6.39 10.63
N TYR A 129 -7.39 -5.96 10.23
CA TYR A 129 -6.16 -6.56 10.75
C TYR A 129 -5.93 -6.09 12.18
N GLN A 130 -5.94 -7.03 13.11
CA GLN A 130 -5.54 -6.79 14.48
C GLN A 130 -4.03 -7.04 14.61
N GLU A 131 -3.31 -6.03 15.02
CA GLU A 131 -1.87 -6.10 15.23
C GLU A 131 -1.62 -6.84 16.55
N ASN A 132 -1.18 -8.09 16.46
CA ASN A 132 -0.76 -8.88 17.61
C ASN A 132 0.75 -8.69 17.79
N GLY A 133 1.15 -7.78 18.68
CA GLY A 133 2.57 -7.48 18.96
C GLY A 133 3.02 -6.09 18.51
N ASP A 134 4.19 -5.69 18.97
CA ASP A 134 4.80 -4.43 18.55
C ASP A 134 5.59 -4.61 17.24
N TRP A 135 4.89 -4.43 16.14
CA TRP A 135 5.49 -4.45 14.80
C TRP A 135 6.62 -3.44 14.61
N ASN A 136 6.66 -2.37 15.40
CA ASN A 136 7.75 -1.41 15.32
C ASN A 136 9.02 -2.00 15.91
N GLU A 137 8.94 -2.74 17.01
CA GLU A 137 10.08 -3.47 17.57
C GLU A 137 10.56 -4.55 16.60
N GLU A 138 9.64 -5.34 16.03
CA GLU A 138 9.98 -6.44 15.12
C GLU A 138 10.60 -5.90 13.81
N ILE A 139 10.04 -4.84 13.22
CA ILE A 139 10.62 -4.19 12.04
C ILE A 139 11.97 -3.55 12.39
N THR A 140 12.08 -2.85 13.52
CA THR A 140 13.34 -2.24 13.96
C THR A 140 14.41 -3.32 14.15
N LYS A 141 14.04 -4.47 14.73
CA LYS A 141 14.96 -5.60 14.87
C LYS A 141 15.44 -6.13 13.53
N ILE A 142 14.53 -6.33 12.56
CA ILE A 142 14.88 -6.77 11.21
C ILE A 142 15.86 -5.81 10.53
N PHE A 143 15.68 -4.49 10.69
CA PHE A 143 16.58 -3.50 10.09
C PHE A 143 17.83 -3.18 10.92
N SER A 144 17.88 -3.59 12.20
CA SER A 144 19.08 -3.45 13.05
C SER A 144 20.00 -4.67 12.99
N GLU A 145 19.52 -5.79 12.49
CA GLU A 145 20.37 -6.95 12.23
C GLU A 145 21.17 -6.68 10.96
N ASP A 146 22.50 -6.76 11.06
CA ASP A 146 23.38 -6.73 9.90
C ASP A 146 23.04 -7.93 9.02
N ILE A 147 22.29 -7.68 7.94
CA ILE A 147 22.01 -8.71 6.94
C ILE A 147 23.30 -8.93 6.16
N PRO A 148 23.96 -10.09 6.29
CA PRO A 148 25.19 -10.34 5.56
C PRO A 148 24.91 -10.27 4.06
N LEU A 149 25.53 -9.30 3.39
CA LEU A 149 25.44 -9.18 1.94
C LEU A 149 26.30 -10.28 1.31
N ARG A 150 25.73 -11.02 0.38
CA ARG A 150 26.49 -11.94 -0.47
C ARG A 150 27.08 -11.16 -1.65
N ASN A 151 28.40 -11.30 -1.87
CA ASN A 151 28.99 -10.81 -3.10
C ASN A 151 28.52 -11.64 -4.32
N ASN A 152 28.85 -11.21 -5.51
CA ASN A 152 28.46 -11.89 -6.76
C ASN A 152 29.03 -13.31 -6.90
N GLU A 153 29.96 -13.71 -6.03
CA GLU A 153 30.57 -15.04 -5.98
C GLU A 153 29.91 -15.93 -4.91
N GLY A 154 28.89 -15.42 -4.20
CA GLY A 154 28.16 -16.18 -3.19
C GLY A 154 28.80 -16.18 -1.81
N GLU A 155 29.90 -15.49 -1.60
CA GLU A 155 30.55 -15.33 -0.30
C GLU A 155 29.85 -14.25 0.54
N VAL A 156 29.77 -14.50 1.84
CA VAL A 156 29.19 -13.56 2.82
C VAL A 156 30.24 -12.53 3.18
N THR A 157 30.06 -11.28 2.75
CA THR A 157 30.92 -10.16 3.15
C THR A 157 30.20 -9.32 4.20
N MET A 158 30.84 -9.13 5.34
CA MET A 158 30.43 -8.13 6.35
C MET A 158 31.17 -6.82 6.08
N GLU A 159 30.55 -5.90 5.34
CA GLU A 159 31.02 -4.52 5.32
C GLU A 159 30.39 -3.75 6.50
N VAL A 160 31.16 -3.60 7.55
CA VAL A 160 30.83 -2.64 8.61
C VAL A 160 31.14 -1.26 8.04
N SER A 161 30.13 -0.50 7.66
CA SER A 161 30.30 0.91 7.33
C SER A 161 30.68 1.67 8.61
N LYS A 162 31.99 1.90 8.79
CA LYS A 162 32.50 2.92 9.73
C LYS A 162 32.25 4.29 9.12
N ASN A 163 31.08 4.87 9.34
CA ASN A 163 30.95 6.32 9.29
C ASN A 163 29.87 6.74 10.28
N ALA A 164 30.36 7.35 11.36
CA ALA A 164 29.61 8.11 12.35
C ALA A 164 29.09 9.42 11.76
#